data_53b424be61ecdfccd8783180091fd689
#
_entry.id   53b424be61ecdfccd8783180091fd689
#
_cell.length_a   1.000
_cell.length_b   1.000
_cell.length_c   1.000
_cell.angle_alpha   90.00
_cell.angle_beta   90.00
_cell.angle_gamma   90.00
#
_symmetry.space_group_name_H-M   'P 1'
#
loop_
_entity.id
_entity.type
_entity.pdbx_description
1 polymer ?
#
loop_
_entity_poly.entity_id
_entity_poly.type
_entity_poly.pdbx_seq_one_letter_code
_entity_poly.pdbx_strand_id
1 'polypeptide(L)'
;MRRGRFFDYGLVAVVAIALALVIQAYAIKPYRIPSESMASTLRPGDRVLVNRVVYHLRHPERGDVLVFRFPRDPSIVFIKRVVGVPGDVLQVREGRLYVNGEHVSEPYVHRTGGSLDPTLAMAPLDGSTMPAPWSLAAPFTVPAGSYFVMGDNRTDSDDSRDWGVVPQDAIIGEGFFLYWPPRRWSSL
;
A
#
# COMPACT_ATOMS: atom_id res chain seq x y z
N MET A 1 -10.38 -21.66 -51.47
CA MET A 1 -9.39 -20.83 -50.74
C MET A 1 -9.88 -20.08 -49.48
N ARG A 2 -11.09 -20.33 -48.96
CA ARG A 2 -11.59 -19.62 -47.75
C ARG A 2 -11.45 -20.38 -46.41
N ARG A 3 -11.22 -21.70 -46.43
CA ARG A 3 -11.13 -22.52 -45.21
C ARG A 3 -9.88 -22.26 -44.36
N GLY A 4 -8.73 -21.90 -44.93
CA GLY A 4 -7.49 -21.62 -44.20
C GLY A 4 -7.59 -20.39 -43.28
N ARG A 5 -8.23 -19.30 -43.75
CA ARG A 5 -8.31 -18.05 -43.00
C ARG A 5 -9.13 -18.14 -41.72
N PHE A 6 -10.17 -18.97 -41.66
CA PHE A 6 -10.93 -19.19 -40.42
C PHE A 6 -10.15 -20.01 -39.38
N PHE A 7 -9.31 -20.93 -39.84
CA PHE A 7 -8.45 -21.71 -38.96
C PHE A 7 -7.35 -20.83 -38.36
N ASP A 8 -6.78 -19.92 -39.15
CA ASP A 8 -5.76 -18.96 -38.71
C ASP A 8 -6.34 -17.99 -37.66
N TYR A 9 -7.55 -17.45 -37.86
CA TYR A 9 -8.21 -16.60 -36.90
C TYR A 9 -8.61 -17.33 -35.59
N GLY A 10 -9.00 -18.61 -35.73
CA GLY A 10 -9.29 -19.44 -34.55
C GLY A 10 -8.03 -19.68 -33.69
N LEU A 11 -6.91 -19.99 -34.33
CA LEU A 11 -5.63 -20.18 -33.64
C LEU A 11 -5.16 -18.88 -32.94
N VAL A 12 -5.23 -17.76 -33.64
CA VAL A 12 -4.86 -16.44 -33.09
C VAL A 12 -5.75 -16.11 -31.86
N ALA A 13 -7.06 -16.36 -31.94
CA ALA A 13 -7.97 -16.13 -30.81
C ALA A 13 -7.61 -17.01 -29.59
N VAL A 14 -7.32 -18.31 -29.81
CA VAL A 14 -6.94 -19.23 -28.74
C VAL A 14 -5.63 -18.79 -28.09
N VAL A 15 -4.62 -18.41 -28.88
CA VAL A 15 -3.33 -17.93 -28.36
C VAL A 15 -3.51 -16.63 -27.59
N ALA A 16 -4.31 -15.68 -28.09
CA ALA A 16 -4.58 -14.42 -27.40
C ALA A 16 -5.30 -14.65 -26.07
N ILE A 17 -6.30 -15.54 -26.02
CA ILE A 17 -7.00 -15.90 -24.77
C ILE A 17 -6.04 -16.58 -23.80
N ALA A 18 -5.23 -17.55 -24.26
CA ALA A 18 -4.26 -18.22 -23.40
C ALA A 18 -3.25 -17.22 -22.81
N LEU A 19 -2.73 -16.30 -23.62
CA LEU A 19 -1.82 -15.26 -23.17
C LEU A 19 -2.49 -14.31 -22.16
N ALA A 20 -3.73 -13.90 -22.42
CA ALA A 20 -4.51 -13.06 -21.48
C ALA A 20 -4.72 -13.77 -20.13
N LEU A 21 -5.05 -15.06 -20.13
CA LEU A 21 -5.21 -15.85 -18.92
C LEU A 21 -3.89 -16.02 -18.15
N VAL A 22 -2.78 -16.20 -18.84
CA VAL A 22 -1.43 -16.25 -18.23
C VAL A 22 -1.09 -14.91 -17.59
N ILE A 23 -1.26 -13.80 -18.32
CA ILE A 23 -1.02 -12.45 -17.79
C ILE A 23 -1.90 -12.21 -16.55
N GLN A 24 -3.18 -12.52 -16.62
CA GLN A 24 -4.10 -12.36 -15.49
C GLN A 24 -3.70 -13.22 -14.29
N ALA A 25 -3.27 -14.47 -14.50
CA ALA A 25 -2.87 -15.38 -13.42
C ALA A 25 -1.61 -14.90 -12.68
N TYR A 26 -0.68 -14.24 -13.38
CA TYR A 26 0.59 -13.78 -12.80
C TYR A 26 0.59 -12.32 -12.38
N ALA A 27 -0.13 -11.45 -13.12
CA ALA A 27 -0.09 -10.00 -12.93
C ALA A 27 -1.04 -9.51 -11.84
N ILE A 28 -2.23 -10.11 -11.70
CA ILE A 28 -3.27 -9.65 -10.76
C ILE A 28 -3.63 -10.78 -9.80
N LYS A 29 -3.50 -10.52 -8.50
CA LYS A 29 -3.89 -11.48 -7.45
C LYS A 29 -4.89 -10.87 -6.47
N PRO A 30 -5.92 -11.65 -6.05
CA PRO A 30 -6.80 -11.24 -4.98
C PRO A 30 -6.13 -11.44 -3.61
N TYR A 31 -6.32 -10.46 -2.71
CA TYR A 31 -5.95 -10.54 -1.31
C TYR A 31 -7.15 -10.26 -0.43
N ARG A 32 -7.24 -10.92 0.72
CA ARG A 32 -8.25 -10.67 1.75
C ARG A 32 -7.66 -9.80 2.84
N ILE A 33 -8.41 -8.79 3.28
CA ILE A 33 -8.01 -7.88 4.35
C ILE A 33 -8.32 -8.55 5.70
N PRO A 34 -7.31 -8.76 6.56
CA PRO A 34 -7.51 -9.42 7.85
C PRO A 34 -7.74 -8.45 9.01
N SER A 35 -7.31 -7.18 8.92
CA SER A 35 -7.23 -6.23 10.03
C SER A 35 -7.89 -4.90 9.75
N GLU A 36 -8.06 -4.10 10.81
CA GLU A 36 -8.67 -2.77 10.78
C GLU A 36 -7.68 -1.64 10.45
N SER A 37 -6.40 -1.93 10.27
CA SER A 37 -5.35 -0.92 10.11
C SER A 37 -5.52 0.01 8.90
N MET A 38 -6.31 -0.41 7.90
CA MET A 38 -6.70 0.39 6.73
C MET A 38 -8.18 0.80 6.79
N ALA A 39 -8.82 0.73 7.97
CA ALA A 39 -10.23 1.10 8.15
C ALA A 39 -10.46 2.56 7.77
N SER A 40 -11.61 2.82 7.22
CA SER A 40 -12.13 3.80 6.29
C SER A 40 -11.97 3.35 4.83
N THR A 41 -10.79 3.04 4.35
CA THR A 41 -10.57 2.56 2.97
C THR A 41 -10.87 1.07 2.84
N LEU A 42 -10.25 0.22 3.67
CA LEU A 42 -10.39 -1.23 3.65
C LEU A 42 -10.79 -1.75 5.03
N ARG A 43 -11.72 -2.71 5.08
CA ARG A 43 -12.24 -3.31 6.32
C ARG A 43 -11.95 -4.81 6.36
N PRO A 44 -11.88 -5.42 7.54
CA PRO A 44 -11.76 -6.88 7.65
C PRO A 44 -12.82 -7.60 6.83
N GLY A 45 -12.37 -8.60 6.05
CA GLY A 45 -13.21 -9.36 5.13
C GLY A 45 -13.31 -8.80 3.72
N ASP A 46 -12.91 -7.56 3.47
CA ASP A 46 -12.79 -7.03 2.12
C ASP A 46 -11.79 -7.85 1.29
N ARG A 47 -11.98 -7.82 -0.05
CA ARG A 47 -11.02 -8.42 -0.99
C ARG A 47 -10.60 -7.38 -2.02
N VAL A 48 -9.29 -7.27 -2.18
CA VAL A 48 -8.66 -6.31 -3.11
C VAL A 48 -7.92 -7.04 -4.22
N LEU A 49 -7.90 -6.44 -5.40
CA LEU A 49 -7.05 -6.85 -6.49
C LEU A 49 -5.71 -6.14 -6.37
N VAL A 50 -4.62 -6.92 -6.50
CA VAL A 50 -3.25 -6.44 -6.39
C VAL A 50 -2.54 -6.63 -7.72
N ASN A 51 -2.05 -5.54 -8.30
CA ASN A 51 -1.21 -5.53 -9.50
C ASN A 51 0.25 -5.78 -9.09
N ARG A 52 0.78 -6.92 -9.46
CA ARG A 52 2.13 -7.36 -9.07
C ARG A 52 3.22 -6.91 -10.05
N VAL A 53 2.84 -6.40 -11.20
CA VAL A 53 3.81 -6.03 -12.26
C VAL A 53 3.98 -4.52 -12.40
N VAL A 54 3.11 -3.72 -11.82
CA VAL A 54 3.11 -2.26 -11.97
C VAL A 54 4.44 -1.64 -11.56
N TYR A 55 5.05 -2.13 -10.48
CA TYR A 55 6.31 -1.58 -9.96
C TYR A 55 7.56 -2.10 -10.68
N HIS A 56 7.39 -2.88 -11.75
CA HIS A 56 8.43 -3.10 -12.77
C HIS A 56 8.44 -1.99 -13.84
N LEU A 57 7.36 -1.21 -13.94
CA LEU A 57 7.17 -0.16 -14.95
C LEU A 57 7.27 1.26 -14.36
N ARG A 58 6.94 1.44 -13.07
CA ARG A 58 7.05 2.69 -12.33
C ARG A 58 7.50 2.44 -10.89
N HIS A 59 7.92 3.47 -10.20
CA HIS A 59 8.14 3.39 -8.76
C HIS A 59 6.83 3.62 -7.99
N PRO A 60 6.71 3.09 -6.75
CA PRO A 60 5.64 3.48 -5.85
C PRO A 60 5.62 4.99 -5.60
N GLU A 61 4.42 5.56 -5.57
CA GLU A 61 4.19 6.99 -5.34
C GLU A 61 3.45 7.21 -4.02
N ARG A 62 3.51 8.44 -3.49
CA ARG A 62 2.72 8.81 -2.30
C ARG A 62 1.23 8.65 -2.60
N GLY A 63 0.51 7.98 -1.71
CA GLY A 63 -0.89 7.65 -1.87
C GLY A 63 -1.16 6.22 -2.35
N ASP A 64 -0.20 5.55 -2.99
CA ASP A 64 -0.37 4.16 -3.41
C ASP A 64 -0.67 3.24 -2.21
N VAL A 65 -1.59 2.30 -2.39
CA VAL A 65 -1.84 1.23 -1.41
C VAL A 65 -0.90 0.06 -1.71
N LEU A 66 0.09 -0.10 -0.86
CA LEU A 66 1.18 -1.06 -1.04
C LEU A 66 0.87 -2.39 -0.37
N VAL A 67 1.09 -3.48 -1.09
CA VAL A 67 1.11 -4.84 -0.55
C VAL A 67 2.55 -5.32 -0.54
N PHE A 68 3.06 -5.75 0.62
CA PHE A 68 4.47 -6.08 0.81
C PHE A 68 4.67 -7.16 1.88
N ARG A 69 5.84 -7.79 1.87
CA ARG A 69 6.27 -8.68 2.95
C ARG A 69 6.76 -7.85 4.12
N PHE A 70 6.32 -8.20 5.32
CA PHE A 70 6.73 -7.49 6.53
C PHE A 70 8.25 -7.61 6.73
N PRO A 71 9.01 -6.49 6.87
CA PRO A 71 10.46 -6.52 6.86
C PRO A 71 11.09 -7.34 8.00
N ARG A 72 10.43 -7.44 9.15
CA ARG A 72 10.93 -8.24 10.30
C ARG A 72 10.54 -9.71 10.23
N ASP A 73 9.47 -10.05 9.48
CA ASP A 73 9.03 -11.42 9.20
C ASP A 73 8.43 -11.53 7.80
N PRO A 74 9.21 -11.90 6.78
CA PRO A 74 8.76 -11.98 5.39
C PRO A 74 7.67 -13.03 5.11
N SER A 75 7.32 -13.87 6.08
CA SER A 75 6.19 -14.81 5.97
C SER A 75 4.84 -14.10 6.08
N ILE A 76 4.81 -12.90 6.67
CA ILE A 76 3.63 -12.08 6.88
C ILE A 76 3.50 -11.06 5.76
N VAL A 77 2.30 -10.91 5.21
CA VAL A 77 1.98 -9.91 4.19
C VAL A 77 1.16 -8.79 4.81
N PHE A 78 1.64 -7.56 4.63
CA PHE A 78 0.97 -6.35 5.08
C PHE A 78 0.42 -5.56 3.89
N ILE A 79 -0.60 -4.74 4.19
CA ILE A 79 -1.15 -3.75 3.28
C ILE A 79 -1.20 -2.41 4.00
N LYS A 80 -0.55 -1.39 3.43
CA LYS A 80 -0.48 -0.02 3.98
C LYS A 80 -0.42 0.99 2.84
N ARG A 81 -0.61 2.27 3.17
CA ARG A 81 -0.48 3.37 2.21
C ARG A 81 0.91 3.98 2.25
N VAL A 82 1.47 4.26 1.08
CA VAL A 82 2.74 5.00 0.96
C VAL A 82 2.49 6.46 1.36
N VAL A 83 3.22 6.93 2.36
CA VAL A 83 3.18 8.32 2.82
C VAL A 83 4.50 9.05 2.58
N GLY A 84 5.59 8.30 2.34
CA GLY A 84 6.88 8.85 1.98
C GLY A 84 7.62 7.96 1.00
N VAL A 85 8.22 8.60 -0.01
CA VAL A 85 9.09 7.96 -1.02
C VAL A 85 10.56 8.30 -0.76
N PRO A 86 11.52 7.59 -1.38
CA PRO A 86 12.95 7.86 -1.18
C PRO A 86 13.31 9.35 -1.28
N GLY A 87 13.98 9.87 -0.24
CA GLY A 87 14.40 11.25 -0.15
C GLY A 87 13.41 12.21 0.52
N ASP A 88 12.16 11.81 0.72
CA ASP A 88 11.20 12.64 1.46
C ASP A 88 11.61 12.80 2.93
N VAL A 89 11.39 13.99 3.46
CA VAL A 89 11.54 14.32 4.89
C VAL A 89 10.16 14.32 5.54
N LEU A 90 9.90 13.37 6.40
CA LEU A 90 8.62 13.17 7.08
C LEU A 90 8.68 13.71 8.51
N GLN A 91 7.62 14.31 8.98
CA GLN A 91 7.44 14.69 10.38
C GLN A 91 5.96 14.74 10.74
N VAL A 92 5.62 14.34 11.97
CA VAL A 92 4.29 14.52 12.55
C VAL A 92 4.34 15.70 13.54
N ARG A 93 3.47 16.68 13.32
CA ARG A 93 3.28 17.85 14.20
C ARG A 93 1.81 17.98 14.52
N GLU A 94 1.48 18.05 15.79
CA GLU A 94 0.09 18.23 16.26
C GLU A 94 -0.89 17.23 15.62
N GLY A 95 -0.48 15.95 15.48
CA GLY A 95 -1.28 14.90 14.86
C GLY A 95 -1.40 14.96 13.34
N ARG A 96 -0.65 15.81 12.66
CA ARG A 96 -0.66 16.00 11.19
C ARG A 96 0.64 15.59 10.57
N LEU A 97 0.56 14.95 9.39
CA LEU A 97 1.73 14.59 8.60
C LEU A 97 2.22 15.77 7.77
N TYR A 98 3.52 16.01 7.86
CA TYR A 98 4.25 16.94 7.01
C TYR A 98 5.26 16.16 6.18
N VAL A 99 5.33 16.48 4.89
CA VAL A 99 6.30 15.93 3.95
C VAL A 99 7.07 17.09 3.34
N ASN A 100 8.39 17.08 3.45
CA ASN A 100 9.28 18.15 2.96
C ASN A 100 8.90 19.54 3.53
N GLY A 101 8.40 19.57 4.75
CA GLY A 101 7.98 20.79 5.44
C GLY A 101 6.55 21.26 5.15
N GLU A 102 5.84 20.63 4.19
CA GLU A 102 4.48 20.99 3.82
C GLU A 102 3.46 20.00 4.43
N HIS A 103 2.33 20.53 4.92
CA HIS A 103 1.22 19.71 5.42
C HIS A 103 0.55 18.94 4.27
N VAL A 104 0.41 17.63 4.42
CA VAL A 104 -0.26 16.77 3.43
C VAL A 104 -1.73 16.61 3.77
N SER A 105 -2.61 16.85 2.78
CA SER A 105 -4.02 16.53 2.89
C SER A 105 -4.23 15.04 2.72
N GLU A 106 -4.82 14.40 3.73
CA GLU A 106 -5.03 12.95 3.78
C GLU A 106 -6.52 12.62 4.00
N PRO A 107 -7.37 12.75 2.95
CA PRO A 107 -8.81 12.55 3.07
C PRO A 107 -9.21 11.11 3.41
N TYR A 108 -8.32 10.15 3.17
CA TYR A 108 -8.51 8.74 3.46
C TYR A 108 -8.25 8.39 4.94
N VAL A 109 -7.64 9.27 5.71
CA VAL A 109 -7.36 9.01 7.14
C VAL A 109 -8.65 8.99 7.93
N HIS A 110 -8.85 7.92 8.71
CA HIS A 110 -10.00 7.81 9.59
C HIS A 110 -9.93 8.84 10.73
N ARG A 111 -10.94 9.70 10.81
CA ARG A 111 -11.07 10.72 11.85
C ARG A 111 -12.29 10.42 12.70
N THR A 112 -12.07 10.14 13.97
CA THR A 112 -13.16 9.94 14.94
C THR A 112 -13.47 11.27 15.59
N GLY A 113 -14.58 11.89 15.21
CA GLY A 113 -15.29 12.94 15.93
C GLY A 113 -14.45 14.09 16.53
N GLY A 114 -13.65 14.80 15.73
CA GLY A 114 -12.90 15.94 16.25
C GLY A 114 -12.02 16.63 15.23
N SER A 115 -11.58 17.84 15.55
CA SER A 115 -10.77 18.71 14.67
C SER A 115 -9.28 18.33 14.61
N LEU A 116 -8.82 17.35 15.40
CA LEU A 116 -7.42 16.91 15.39
C LEU A 116 -7.24 15.73 14.44
N ASP A 117 -6.21 15.78 13.63
CA ASP A 117 -5.74 14.66 12.82
C ASP A 117 -5.27 13.53 13.76
N PRO A 118 -5.77 12.28 13.59
CA PRO A 118 -5.39 11.17 14.46
C PRO A 118 -3.96 10.66 14.21
N THR A 119 -3.22 11.23 13.26
CA THR A 119 -1.83 10.84 12.99
C THR A 119 -0.95 11.20 14.18
N LEU A 120 -0.37 10.20 14.81
CA LEU A 120 0.47 10.34 16.00
C LEU A 120 1.89 9.87 15.70
N ALA A 121 2.88 10.53 16.30
CA ALA A 121 4.21 9.98 16.41
C ALA A 121 4.17 8.78 17.37
N MET A 122 4.77 7.66 16.99
CA MET A 122 4.75 6.46 17.83
C MET A 122 5.72 6.59 19.01
N ALA A 123 5.30 6.11 20.17
CA ALA A 123 6.20 5.92 21.31
C ALA A 123 7.09 4.68 21.08
N PRO A 124 8.29 4.63 21.67
CA PRO A 124 9.14 3.44 21.59
C PRO A 124 8.46 2.23 22.22
N LEU A 125 8.41 1.11 21.50
CA LEU A 125 7.85 -0.16 22.01
C LEU A 125 8.76 -0.85 23.02
N ASP A 126 10.06 -0.57 22.97
CA ASP A 126 11.07 -1.15 23.86
C ASP A 126 11.15 -0.49 25.23
N GLY A 127 10.27 0.47 25.49
CA GLY A 127 10.26 1.24 26.75
C GLY A 127 11.41 2.25 26.88
N SER A 128 12.17 2.51 25.80
CA SER A 128 13.20 3.55 25.80
C SER A 128 12.57 4.95 25.96
N THR A 129 13.33 5.88 26.53
CA THR A 129 12.87 7.28 26.69
C THR A 129 13.06 8.10 25.42
N MET A 130 13.82 7.60 24.46
CA MET A 130 14.04 8.25 23.16
C MET A 130 13.21 7.56 22.08
N PRO A 131 12.37 8.30 21.35
CA PRO A 131 11.60 7.71 20.27
C PRO A 131 12.54 7.19 19.17
N ALA A 132 12.16 6.07 18.55
CA ALA A 132 12.84 5.56 17.36
C ALA A 132 12.88 6.66 16.27
N PRO A 133 13.95 6.73 15.46
CA PRO A 133 14.09 7.78 14.44
C PRO A 133 12.91 7.81 13.46
N TRP A 134 12.27 6.68 13.23
CA TRP A 134 11.10 6.55 12.35
C TRP A 134 9.75 6.85 13.05
N SER A 135 9.75 7.20 14.34
CA SER A 135 8.52 7.59 15.04
C SER A 135 7.89 8.88 14.53
N LEU A 136 8.62 9.66 13.72
CA LEU A 136 8.26 10.96 13.16
C LEU A 136 8.04 12.08 14.19
N ALA A 137 8.43 11.88 15.46
CA ALA A 137 8.47 12.97 16.43
C ALA A 137 9.50 14.05 16.04
N ALA A 138 10.57 13.64 15.36
CA ALA A 138 11.54 14.51 14.70
C ALA A 138 11.52 14.25 13.17
N PRO A 139 12.06 15.19 12.35
CA PRO A 139 12.17 14.97 10.92
C PRO A 139 12.94 13.67 10.60
N PHE A 140 12.36 12.82 9.76
CA PHE A 140 12.94 11.57 9.30
C PHE A 140 13.05 11.57 7.78
N THR A 141 14.26 11.37 7.26
CA THR A 141 14.47 11.25 5.81
C THR A 141 14.32 9.79 5.38
N VAL A 142 13.43 9.52 4.44
CA VAL A 142 13.21 8.19 3.88
C VAL A 142 14.46 7.74 3.11
N PRO A 143 15.10 6.62 3.47
CA PRO A 143 16.30 6.15 2.79
C PRO A 143 16.07 5.80 1.33
N ALA A 144 17.14 5.86 0.52
CA ALA A 144 17.11 5.40 -0.86
C ALA A 144 16.65 3.93 -0.95
N GLY A 145 15.84 3.60 -1.96
CA GLY A 145 15.32 2.25 -2.17
C GLY A 145 14.33 1.77 -1.11
N SER A 146 13.77 2.67 -0.29
CA SER A 146 12.82 2.34 0.78
C SER A 146 11.62 3.26 0.76
N TYR A 147 10.51 2.80 1.34
CA TYR A 147 9.24 3.51 1.40
C TYR A 147 8.75 3.57 2.85
N PHE A 148 8.19 4.70 3.22
CA PHE A 148 7.53 4.86 4.50
C PHE A 148 6.03 4.68 4.31
N VAL A 149 5.43 3.76 5.05
CA VAL A 149 4.02 3.41 4.89
C VAL A 149 3.26 3.57 6.19
N MET A 150 1.98 3.96 6.10
CA MET A 150 1.08 4.05 7.25
C MET A 150 -0.26 3.40 6.95
N GLY A 151 -0.94 2.94 8.00
CA GLY A 151 -2.35 2.59 7.91
C GLY A 151 -3.24 3.82 7.78
N ASP A 152 -4.37 3.70 7.11
CA ASP A 152 -5.38 4.76 7.02
C ASP A 152 -6.09 4.94 8.38
N ASN A 153 -6.14 3.89 9.20
CA ASN A 153 -6.54 3.94 10.61
C ASN A 153 -5.31 4.26 11.49
N ARG A 154 -4.93 5.52 11.55
CA ARG A 154 -3.69 6.01 12.17
C ARG A 154 -3.52 5.64 13.64
N THR A 155 -4.62 5.53 14.37
CA THR A 155 -4.63 5.23 15.80
C THR A 155 -4.59 3.74 16.12
N ASP A 156 -4.85 2.88 15.12
CA ASP A 156 -4.88 1.43 15.26
C ASP A 156 -4.17 0.77 14.06
N SER A 157 -2.89 1.09 13.89
CA SER A 157 -2.05 0.57 12.80
C SER A 157 -0.63 0.35 13.27
N ASP A 158 -0.21 -0.91 13.22
CA ASP A 158 1.20 -1.30 13.26
C ASP A 158 1.81 -1.05 11.89
N ASP A 159 2.66 0.01 11.79
CA ASP A 159 3.19 0.50 10.52
C ASP A 159 4.61 1.06 10.63
N SER A 160 5.07 1.81 9.63
CA SER A 160 6.45 2.29 9.58
C SER A 160 6.85 3.19 10.75
N ARG A 161 5.90 3.78 11.47
CA ARG A 161 6.17 4.56 12.68
C ARG A 161 6.68 3.69 13.82
N ASP A 162 6.42 2.39 13.76
CA ASP A 162 6.73 1.40 14.79
C ASP A 162 7.95 0.53 14.42
N TRP A 163 8.01 0.04 13.19
CA TRP A 163 9.02 -0.91 12.76
C TRP A 163 9.98 -0.41 11.65
N GLY A 164 9.78 0.81 11.12
CA GLY A 164 10.66 1.43 10.13
C GLY A 164 10.18 1.31 8.69
N VAL A 165 11.09 1.43 7.74
CA VAL A 165 10.79 1.51 6.30
C VAL A 165 10.59 0.13 5.64
N VAL A 166 9.88 0.12 4.52
CA VAL A 166 9.72 -1.03 3.63
C VAL A 166 10.77 -0.94 2.52
N PRO A 167 11.69 -1.88 2.40
CA PRO A 167 12.63 -1.92 1.29
C PRO A 167 11.90 -2.33 0.00
N GLN A 168 12.39 -1.83 -1.14
CA GLN A 168 11.76 -2.02 -2.45
C GLN A 168 11.59 -3.50 -2.83
N ASP A 169 12.52 -4.36 -2.46
CA ASP A 169 12.49 -5.81 -2.73
C ASP A 169 11.45 -6.58 -1.90
N ALA A 170 10.96 -5.99 -0.81
CA ALA A 170 9.86 -6.55 -0.04
C ALA A 170 8.49 -6.32 -0.70
N ILE A 171 8.39 -5.42 -1.69
CA ILE A 171 7.12 -5.04 -2.32
C ILE A 171 6.60 -6.18 -3.20
N ILE A 172 5.32 -6.51 -3.02
CA ILE A 172 4.60 -7.50 -3.83
C ILE A 172 3.86 -6.83 -4.97
N GLY A 173 3.25 -5.65 -4.73
CA GLY A 173 2.48 -4.92 -5.74
C GLY A 173 1.57 -3.85 -5.15
N GLU A 174 0.74 -3.27 -6.01
CA GLU A 174 -0.22 -2.22 -5.71
C GLU A 174 -1.62 -2.79 -5.55
N GLY A 175 -2.27 -2.54 -4.41
CA GLY A 175 -3.70 -2.73 -4.24
C GLY A 175 -4.43 -1.61 -4.95
N PHE A 176 -5.15 -1.93 -6.03
CA PHE A 176 -5.73 -0.89 -6.88
C PHE A 176 -7.26 -0.90 -6.95
N PHE A 177 -7.91 -2.02 -6.56
CA PHE A 177 -9.35 -2.14 -6.65
C PHE A 177 -9.94 -3.03 -5.55
N LEU A 178 -10.91 -2.50 -4.80
CA LEU A 178 -11.74 -3.24 -3.86
C LEU A 178 -12.89 -3.89 -4.62
N TYR A 179 -12.87 -5.23 -4.77
CA TYR A 179 -13.86 -5.94 -5.56
C TYR A 179 -14.88 -6.75 -4.75
N TRP A 180 -14.69 -6.91 -3.45
CA TRP A 180 -15.63 -7.60 -2.59
C TRP A 180 -15.71 -6.94 -1.20
N PRO A 181 -16.90 -6.73 -0.66
CA PRO A 181 -18.22 -7.05 -1.22
C PRO A 181 -18.61 -6.09 -2.36
N PRO A 182 -19.46 -6.51 -3.33
CA PRO A 182 -19.79 -5.69 -4.50
C PRO A 182 -20.36 -4.30 -4.19
N ARG A 183 -21.08 -4.16 -3.08
CA ARG A 183 -21.61 -2.87 -2.60
C ARG A 183 -20.54 -1.84 -2.20
N ARG A 184 -19.27 -2.26 -2.09
CA ARG A 184 -18.12 -1.43 -1.74
C ARG A 184 -17.09 -1.31 -2.87
N TRP A 185 -17.44 -1.65 -4.08
CA TRP A 185 -16.53 -1.52 -5.22
C TRP A 185 -15.98 -0.10 -5.31
N SER A 186 -14.67 0.02 -5.33
CA SER A 186 -13.96 1.30 -5.44
C SER A 186 -12.53 1.10 -5.94
N SER A 187 -11.98 2.07 -6.65
CA SER A 187 -10.53 2.25 -6.79
C SER A 187 -9.93 2.66 -5.44
N LEU A 188 -8.69 2.33 -5.22
CA LEU A 188 -7.95 2.62 -3.99
C LEU A 188 -7.00 3.80 -4.17
#